data_a5c5047595666f4622a9012ee016846b
#
_entry.id   a5c5047595666f4622a9012ee016846b
#
_cell.length_a   1.000
_cell.length_b   1.000
_cell.length_c   1.000
_cell.angle_alpha   90.00
_cell.angle_beta   90.00
_cell.angle_gamma   90.00
#
_symmetry.space_group_name_H-M   'P 1'
#
loop_
_entity.id
_entity.type
_entity.pdbx_description
1 polymer ?
#
loop_
_entity_poly.entity_id
_entity_poly.type
_entity_poly.pdbx_seq_one_letter_code
_entity_poly.pdbx_strand_id
1 'polypeptide(L)'
;MAKITTKHKVKKKPPAGFSKIEPTLTKLQKKLKEAQSKPININRPKHESYWEIHQLNHTKSKYIYDLYYKKKLISKELYDWLLQNKFADRELIAKWKKQGYEQLCCLKCIQVKENNQGTTCVCRVPKAAFSKSAQDGDQGEEAKMGKEKDIRCVNCGCRGCASTD
;
A
#
# COMPACT_ATOMS: atom_id res chain seq x y z
N MET A 1 -8.01 33.05 3.81
CA MET A 1 -7.53 31.65 3.72
C MET A 1 -8.01 30.88 4.94
N ALA A 2 -9.06 30.08 4.80
CA ALA A 2 -9.67 29.35 5.92
C ALA A 2 -8.89 28.08 6.20
N LYS A 3 -8.31 27.96 7.41
CA LYS A 3 -7.68 26.74 7.91
C LYS A 3 -8.76 25.72 8.21
N ILE A 4 -8.95 24.74 7.34
CA ILE A 4 -9.81 23.57 7.61
C ILE A 4 -9.05 22.64 8.54
N THR A 5 -9.15 22.90 9.84
CA THR A 5 -8.72 21.96 10.89
C THR A 5 -9.86 20.97 11.14
N THR A 6 -9.94 19.90 10.39
CA THR A 6 -10.81 18.77 10.71
C THR A 6 -10.26 18.04 11.93
N LYS A 7 -10.67 18.46 13.12
CA LYS A 7 -10.48 17.69 14.35
C LYS A 7 -11.29 16.40 14.22
N HIS A 8 -10.61 15.29 13.90
CA HIS A 8 -11.20 13.97 13.96
C HIS A 8 -11.51 13.63 15.42
N LYS A 9 -12.76 13.83 15.84
CA LYS A 9 -13.26 13.31 17.12
C LYS A 9 -13.21 11.78 17.05
N VAL A 10 -12.36 11.16 17.86
CA VAL A 10 -12.41 9.72 18.14
C VAL A 10 -13.81 9.43 18.69
N LYS A 11 -14.66 8.81 17.87
CA LYS A 11 -16.06 8.58 18.20
C LYS A 11 -16.20 7.24 18.88
N LYS A 12 -16.59 7.26 20.18
CA LYS A 12 -16.97 6.14 21.05
C LYS A 12 -15.80 5.37 21.67
N LYS A 13 -16.05 4.83 22.88
CA LYS A 13 -15.13 3.90 23.57
C LYS A 13 -14.82 2.70 22.67
N PRO A 14 -13.58 2.20 22.69
CA PRO A 14 -13.20 1.05 21.88
C PRO A 14 -14.06 -0.17 22.27
N PRO A 15 -14.55 -0.93 21.28
CA PRO A 15 -15.28 -2.18 21.52
C PRO A 15 -14.41 -3.24 22.17
N ALA A 16 -15.05 -4.29 22.71
CA ALA A 16 -14.38 -5.43 23.31
C ALA A 16 -13.38 -6.08 22.32
N GLY A 17 -12.19 -6.44 22.84
CA GLY A 17 -11.12 -7.05 22.02
C GLY A 17 -10.11 -6.06 21.45
N PHE A 18 -10.32 -4.74 21.56
CA PHE A 18 -9.36 -3.74 21.11
C PHE A 18 -8.01 -3.87 21.82
N SER A 19 -8.00 -4.11 23.14
CA SER A 19 -6.79 -4.23 23.95
C SER A 19 -5.79 -5.29 23.45
N LYS A 20 -6.29 -6.36 22.79
CA LYS A 20 -5.42 -7.41 22.22
C LYS A 20 -4.63 -6.94 20.99
N ILE A 21 -5.20 -6.03 20.20
CA ILE A 21 -4.61 -5.55 18.94
C ILE A 21 -3.96 -4.16 19.11
N GLU A 22 -4.28 -3.44 20.17
CA GLU A 22 -3.79 -2.10 20.46
C GLU A 22 -2.26 -1.98 20.44
N PRO A 23 -1.46 -2.88 21.07
CA PRO A 23 -0.01 -2.77 21.07
C PRO A 23 0.58 -2.79 19.67
N THR A 24 0.05 -3.66 18.78
CA THR A 24 0.51 -3.77 17.40
C THR A 24 0.15 -2.52 16.60
N LEU A 25 -1.09 -2.02 16.76
CA LEU A 25 -1.54 -0.81 16.07
C LEU A 25 -0.77 0.42 16.52
N THR A 26 -0.51 0.56 17.82
CA THR A 26 0.28 1.66 18.39
C THR A 26 1.71 1.64 17.85
N LYS A 27 2.35 0.46 17.78
CA LYS A 27 3.68 0.29 17.18
C LYS A 27 3.70 0.72 15.71
N LEU A 28 2.70 0.32 14.91
CA LEU A 28 2.60 0.70 13.50
C LEU A 28 2.31 2.20 13.33
N GLN A 29 1.47 2.79 14.19
CA GLN A 29 1.22 4.23 14.17
C GLN A 29 2.46 5.05 14.55
N LYS A 30 3.23 4.58 15.54
CA LYS A 30 4.49 5.22 15.94
C LYS A 30 5.46 5.23 14.76
N LYS A 31 5.67 4.08 14.09
CA LYS A 31 6.50 4.00 12.88
C LYS A 31 6.01 4.93 11.77
N LEU A 32 4.69 5.03 11.57
CA LEU A 32 4.11 5.92 10.55
C LEU A 32 4.40 7.39 10.87
N LYS A 33 4.27 7.82 12.14
CA LYS A 33 4.62 9.17 12.57
C LYS A 33 6.11 9.45 12.39
N GLU A 34 6.97 8.49 12.75
CA GLU A 34 8.41 8.59 12.55
C GLU A 34 8.77 8.73 11.07
N ALA A 35 8.13 7.93 10.19
CA ALA A 35 8.34 8.03 8.74
C ALA A 35 7.87 9.39 8.17
N GLN A 36 6.80 9.97 8.72
CA GLN A 36 6.30 11.29 8.32
C GLN A 36 7.18 12.45 8.78
N SER A 37 7.88 12.29 9.91
CA SER A 37 8.77 13.33 10.48
C SER A 37 10.21 13.23 9.97
N LYS A 38 10.58 12.18 9.23
CA LYS A 38 11.91 12.06 8.65
C LYS A 38 12.21 13.20 7.69
N PRO A 39 13.37 13.85 7.78
CA PRO A 39 13.81 14.84 6.80
C PRO A 39 13.97 14.17 5.42
N ILE A 40 13.64 14.92 4.37
CA ILE A 40 13.81 14.45 3.00
C ILE A 40 15.31 14.29 2.73
N ASN A 41 15.73 13.09 2.35
CA ASN A 41 17.14 12.86 1.99
C ASN A 41 17.40 13.44 0.59
N ILE A 42 18.29 14.43 0.51
CA ILE A 42 18.64 15.13 -0.73
C ILE A 42 19.29 14.18 -1.76
N ASN A 43 19.95 13.13 -1.30
CA ASN A 43 20.64 12.14 -2.16
C ASN A 43 19.72 11.08 -2.75
N ARG A 44 18.42 11.13 -2.46
CA ARG A 44 17.42 10.20 -3.01
C ARG A 44 16.34 10.95 -3.78
N PRO A 45 15.77 10.31 -4.83
CA PRO A 45 14.64 10.88 -5.53
C PRO A 45 13.50 11.23 -4.56
N LYS A 46 12.88 12.40 -4.72
CA LYS A 46 11.81 12.90 -3.82
C LYS A 46 10.65 11.92 -3.65
N HIS A 47 10.31 11.15 -4.67
CA HIS A 47 9.21 10.18 -4.62
C HIS A 47 9.51 9.00 -3.67
N GLU A 48 10.77 8.63 -3.46
CA GLU A 48 11.13 7.55 -2.54
C GLU A 48 10.83 7.88 -1.06
N SER A 49 10.80 9.16 -0.71
CA SER A 49 10.48 9.60 0.66
C SER A 49 9.08 9.16 1.10
N TYR A 50 8.16 8.99 0.15
CA TYR A 50 6.79 8.58 0.44
C TYR A 50 6.58 7.06 0.47
N TRP A 51 7.56 6.27 0.00
CA TRP A 51 7.41 4.81 -0.08
C TRP A 51 7.16 4.17 1.28
N GLU A 52 7.94 4.56 2.29
CA GLU A 52 7.79 4.03 3.65
C GLU A 52 6.39 4.31 4.22
N ILE A 53 5.85 5.50 3.96
CA ILE A 53 4.50 5.89 4.41
C ILE A 53 3.44 5.01 3.75
N HIS A 54 3.54 4.79 2.44
CA HIS A 54 2.59 3.94 1.71
C HIS A 54 2.68 2.47 2.15
N GLN A 55 3.89 1.95 2.34
CA GLN A 55 4.13 0.59 2.81
C GLN A 55 3.59 0.37 4.23
N LEU A 56 3.79 1.32 5.13
CA LEU A 56 3.25 1.25 6.50
C LEU A 56 1.73 1.36 6.52
N ASN A 57 1.14 2.22 5.68
CA ASN A 57 -0.32 2.29 5.55
C ASN A 57 -0.91 0.98 5.01
N HIS A 58 -0.27 0.40 3.99
CA HIS A 58 -0.63 -0.92 3.47
C HIS A 58 -0.54 -1.99 4.56
N THR A 59 0.59 -2.08 5.27
CA THR A 59 0.83 -3.08 6.33
C THR A 59 -0.21 -2.96 7.45
N LYS A 60 -0.50 -1.74 7.88
CA LYS A 60 -1.50 -1.47 8.92
C LYS A 60 -2.91 -1.89 8.48
N SER A 61 -3.29 -1.54 7.25
CA SER A 61 -4.59 -1.89 6.69
C SER A 61 -4.72 -3.40 6.44
N LYS A 62 -3.65 -4.04 5.97
CA LYS A 62 -3.59 -5.49 5.72
C LYS A 62 -3.71 -6.28 7.01
N TYR A 63 -3.05 -5.85 8.08
CA TYR A 63 -3.18 -6.45 9.41
C TYR A 63 -4.64 -6.51 9.87
N ILE A 64 -5.38 -5.40 9.76
CA ILE A 64 -6.80 -5.34 10.15
C ILE A 64 -7.67 -6.18 9.21
N TYR A 65 -7.40 -6.14 7.90
CA TYR A 65 -8.07 -6.96 6.91
C TYR A 65 -7.92 -8.46 7.22
N ASP A 66 -6.69 -8.91 7.48
CA ASP A 66 -6.41 -10.32 7.78
C ASP A 66 -7.06 -10.77 9.10
N LEU A 67 -7.09 -9.92 10.13
CA LEU A 67 -7.78 -10.21 11.40
C LEU A 67 -9.28 -10.42 11.21
N TYR A 68 -9.91 -9.63 10.35
CA TYR A 68 -11.36 -9.71 10.15
C TYR A 68 -11.75 -10.75 9.11
N TYR A 69 -11.17 -10.73 7.91
CA TYR A 69 -11.59 -11.56 6.79
C TYR A 69 -10.97 -12.95 6.77
N LYS A 70 -9.68 -13.07 7.12
CA LYS A 70 -8.98 -14.36 7.08
C LYS A 70 -9.07 -15.11 8.39
N LYS A 71 -8.67 -14.44 9.49
CA LYS A 71 -8.57 -15.08 10.82
C LYS A 71 -9.87 -15.03 11.62
N LYS A 72 -10.80 -14.14 11.27
CA LYS A 72 -12.08 -13.94 11.98
C LYS A 72 -11.91 -13.71 13.50
N LEU A 73 -10.82 -13.05 13.90
CA LEU A 73 -10.46 -12.82 15.30
C LEU A 73 -11.09 -11.56 15.90
N ILE A 74 -11.63 -10.68 15.09
CA ILE A 74 -12.27 -9.43 15.53
C ILE A 74 -13.75 -9.39 15.11
N SER A 75 -14.59 -8.80 15.97
CA SER A 75 -16.00 -8.60 15.67
C SER A 75 -16.21 -7.53 14.58
N LYS A 76 -17.39 -7.57 13.94
CA LYS A 76 -17.78 -6.55 12.95
C LYS A 76 -17.80 -5.14 13.59
N GLU A 77 -18.28 -5.01 14.82
CA GLU A 77 -18.32 -3.74 15.54
C GLU A 77 -16.93 -3.13 15.73
N LEU A 78 -15.96 -3.98 16.14
CA LEU A 78 -14.57 -3.55 16.29
C LEU A 78 -13.95 -3.18 14.94
N TYR A 79 -14.21 -3.95 13.90
CA TYR A 79 -13.75 -3.66 12.54
C TYR A 79 -14.29 -2.32 12.03
N ASP A 80 -15.59 -2.07 12.15
CA ASP A 80 -16.24 -0.82 11.72
C ASP A 80 -15.70 0.37 12.54
N TRP A 81 -15.47 0.18 13.84
CA TRP A 81 -14.88 1.19 14.71
C TRP A 81 -13.44 1.54 14.27
N LEU A 82 -12.62 0.55 13.93
CA LEU A 82 -11.25 0.75 13.44
C LEU A 82 -11.23 1.54 12.12
N LEU A 83 -12.16 1.27 11.21
CA LEU A 83 -12.28 2.03 9.96
C LEU A 83 -12.73 3.47 10.19
N GLN A 84 -13.70 3.69 11.08
CA GLN A 84 -14.19 5.04 11.43
C GLN A 84 -13.11 5.90 12.07
N ASN A 85 -12.25 5.29 12.89
CA ASN A 85 -11.12 5.97 13.55
C ASN A 85 -9.84 6.00 12.70
N LYS A 86 -9.91 5.64 11.41
CA LYS A 86 -8.79 5.68 10.45
C LYS A 86 -7.57 4.84 10.87
N PHE A 87 -7.80 3.76 11.61
CA PHE A 87 -6.76 2.77 11.84
C PHE A 87 -6.42 1.96 10.59
N ALA A 88 -7.35 1.86 9.63
CA ALA A 88 -7.12 1.23 8.33
C ALA A 88 -7.70 2.08 7.20
N ASP A 89 -7.17 1.87 6.00
CA ASP A 89 -7.67 2.49 4.78
C ASP A 89 -8.87 1.70 4.25
N ARG A 90 -10.06 2.29 4.41
CA ARG A 90 -11.33 1.68 4.00
C ARG A 90 -11.41 1.43 2.50
N GLU A 91 -10.90 2.35 1.69
CA GLU A 91 -10.96 2.27 0.24
C GLU A 91 -10.03 1.19 -0.28
N LEU A 92 -8.83 1.10 0.28
CA LEU A 92 -7.85 0.07 -0.06
C LEU A 92 -8.39 -1.32 0.29
N ILE A 93 -8.98 -1.50 1.46
CA ILE A 93 -9.63 -2.75 1.87
C ILE A 93 -10.81 -3.11 0.94
N ALA A 94 -11.60 -2.12 0.52
CA ALA A 94 -12.70 -2.35 -0.42
C ALA A 94 -12.20 -2.84 -1.79
N LYS A 95 -11.01 -2.40 -2.22
CA LYS A 95 -10.36 -2.90 -3.44
C LYS A 95 -9.89 -4.34 -3.29
N TRP A 96 -9.26 -4.71 -2.17
CA TRP A 96 -8.80 -6.10 -1.94
C TRP A 96 -9.91 -7.16 -2.00
N LYS A 97 -11.18 -6.77 -1.85
CA LYS A 97 -12.33 -7.67 -2.02
C LYS A 97 -12.72 -7.92 -3.47
N LYS A 98 -12.15 -7.17 -4.41
CA LYS A 98 -12.47 -7.29 -5.84
C LYS A 98 -11.44 -8.20 -6.50
N GLN A 99 -11.92 -9.08 -7.37
CA GLN A 99 -11.08 -9.93 -8.19
C GLN A 99 -10.07 -9.09 -8.99
N GLY A 100 -8.84 -9.53 -9.01
CA GLY A 100 -7.73 -8.84 -9.67
C GLY A 100 -7.06 -7.73 -8.85
N TYR A 101 -7.55 -7.41 -7.64
CA TYR A 101 -7.01 -6.37 -6.77
C TYR A 101 -6.57 -6.87 -5.39
N GLU A 102 -6.53 -8.17 -5.18
CA GLU A 102 -6.27 -8.79 -3.87
C GLU A 102 -4.91 -8.43 -3.28
N GLN A 103 -3.93 -8.19 -4.16
CA GLN A 103 -2.56 -7.82 -3.79
C GLN A 103 -2.25 -6.33 -3.98
N LEU A 104 -3.27 -5.49 -4.25
CA LEU A 104 -3.06 -4.07 -4.52
C LEU A 104 -2.23 -3.40 -3.43
N CYS A 105 -1.14 -2.74 -3.83
CA CYS A 105 -0.18 -2.09 -2.94
C CYS A 105 -0.69 -0.78 -2.34
N CYS A 106 -1.29 0.09 -3.15
CA CYS A 106 -1.86 1.38 -2.74
C CYS A 106 -2.87 1.90 -3.78
N LEU A 107 -3.69 2.85 -3.40
CA LEU A 107 -4.72 3.43 -4.29
C LEU A 107 -4.11 4.25 -5.43
N LYS A 108 -2.99 4.93 -5.22
CA LYS A 108 -2.33 5.73 -6.26
C LYS A 108 -1.99 4.89 -7.50
N CYS A 109 -1.62 3.63 -7.32
CA CYS A 109 -1.23 2.76 -8.43
C CYS A 109 -2.37 2.40 -9.39
N ILE A 110 -3.62 2.67 -9.02
CA ILE A 110 -4.81 2.47 -9.87
C ILE A 110 -5.50 3.77 -10.27
N GLN A 111 -4.99 4.91 -9.81
CA GLN A 111 -5.50 6.23 -10.20
C GLN A 111 -4.75 6.71 -11.44
N VAL A 112 -5.46 6.76 -12.56
CA VAL A 112 -4.89 7.16 -13.87
C VAL A 112 -4.23 8.54 -13.82
N LYS A 113 -4.84 9.49 -13.10
CA LYS A 113 -4.33 10.87 -12.96
C LYS A 113 -3.03 10.97 -12.16
N GLU A 114 -2.73 9.99 -11.32
CA GLU A 114 -1.52 9.95 -10.47
C GLU A 114 -0.35 9.22 -11.16
N ASN A 115 -0.58 8.66 -12.35
CA ASN A 115 0.43 7.93 -13.11
C ASN A 115 0.86 8.73 -14.34
N ASN A 116 2.17 8.82 -14.58
CA ASN A 116 2.76 9.68 -15.61
C ASN A 116 2.29 9.39 -17.04
N GLN A 117 1.76 8.20 -17.32
CA GLN A 117 1.36 7.79 -18.67
C GLN A 117 -0.16 7.76 -18.88
N GLY A 118 -0.94 8.29 -17.95
CA GLY A 118 -2.39 8.24 -18.03
C GLY A 118 -2.98 6.83 -17.96
N THR A 119 -2.20 5.84 -17.51
CA THR A 119 -2.57 4.43 -17.36
C THR A 119 -2.40 3.95 -15.92
N THR A 120 -2.60 2.67 -15.67
CA THR A 120 -2.28 2.07 -14.36
C THR A 120 -0.77 1.95 -14.17
N CYS A 121 -0.33 1.95 -12.90
CA CYS A 121 1.08 1.85 -12.56
C CYS A 121 1.70 0.53 -13.05
N VAL A 122 2.98 0.57 -13.40
CA VAL A 122 3.77 -0.59 -13.84
C VAL A 122 3.69 -1.79 -12.86
N CYS A 123 3.54 -1.56 -11.57
CA CYS A 123 3.38 -2.63 -10.59
C CYS A 123 2.09 -3.45 -10.72
N ARG A 124 1.15 -3.00 -11.56
CA ARG A 124 -0.07 -3.73 -11.91
C ARG A 124 0.09 -4.66 -13.11
N VAL A 125 1.21 -4.57 -13.80
CA VAL A 125 1.54 -5.46 -14.92
C VAL A 125 2.12 -6.75 -14.35
N PRO A 126 1.61 -7.94 -14.74
CA PRO A 126 2.17 -9.22 -14.32
C PRO A 126 3.65 -9.34 -14.69
N LYS A 127 4.46 -9.92 -13.82
CA LYS A 127 5.90 -10.12 -14.07
C LYS A 127 6.16 -10.97 -15.31
N ALA A 128 5.33 -11.97 -15.55
CA ALA A 128 5.41 -12.81 -16.74
C ALA A 128 5.29 -12.01 -18.06
N ALA A 129 4.61 -10.85 -18.07
CA ALA A 129 4.53 -10.01 -19.26
C ALA A 129 5.85 -9.32 -19.59
N PHE A 130 6.68 -9.02 -18.58
CA PHE A 130 8.01 -8.43 -18.81
C PHE A 130 9.01 -9.44 -19.38
N SER A 131 8.86 -10.72 -19.03
CA SER A 131 9.73 -11.79 -19.54
C SER A 131 9.45 -12.07 -21.03
N LYS A 132 8.20 -11.94 -21.49
CA LYS A 132 7.82 -12.18 -22.89
C LYS A 132 8.31 -11.07 -23.83
N SER A 133 8.24 -9.81 -23.40
CA SER A 133 8.69 -8.68 -24.22
C SER A 133 10.22 -8.65 -24.44
N ALA A 134 10.99 -9.40 -23.65
CA ALA A 134 12.43 -9.54 -23.84
C ALA A 134 12.81 -10.57 -24.92
N GLN A 135 11.86 -11.40 -25.39
CA GLN A 135 12.09 -12.44 -26.40
C GLN A 135 11.74 -12.00 -27.83
N ASP A 136 10.92 -10.95 -28.00
CA ASP A 136 10.47 -10.45 -29.32
C ASP A 136 11.33 -9.30 -29.87
N GLY A 137 12.41 -8.91 -29.23
CA GLY A 137 13.31 -7.82 -29.64
C GLY A 137 14.64 -8.35 -30.13
N ASP A 138 14.81 -8.31 -31.44
CA ASP A 138 16.02 -8.34 -32.29
C ASP A 138 17.35 -8.78 -31.68
N GLN A 139 18.01 -9.69 -32.42
CA GLN A 139 19.30 -10.31 -32.17
C GLN A 139 20.44 -9.27 -32.13
N GLY A 140 20.73 -8.75 -30.96
CA GLY A 140 21.98 -8.07 -30.62
C GLY A 140 22.74 -8.91 -29.61
N GLU A 141 23.87 -9.50 -30.04
CA GLU A 141 24.83 -10.19 -29.18
C GLU A 141 25.27 -9.31 -28.01
N GLU A 142 25.17 -9.82 -26.79
CA GLU A 142 25.62 -9.33 -25.48
C GLU A 142 24.51 -9.10 -24.43
N ALA A 143 23.53 -9.98 -24.35
CA ALA A 143 22.70 -10.08 -23.13
C ALA A 143 23.23 -11.20 -22.21
N LYS A 144 24.48 -11.06 -21.78
CA LYS A 144 25.01 -11.86 -20.65
C LYS A 144 24.29 -11.46 -19.36
N MET A 145 23.69 -12.45 -18.73
CA MET A 145 23.23 -12.49 -17.34
C MET A 145 22.14 -11.45 -17.00
N GLY A 146 20.92 -11.79 -17.37
CA GLY A 146 19.70 -11.06 -16.94
C GLY A 146 19.55 -11.07 -15.43
N LYS A 147 20.12 -10.07 -14.74
CA LYS A 147 19.59 -9.61 -13.46
C LYS A 147 18.15 -9.21 -13.75
N GLU A 148 17.20 -10.00 -13.21
CA GLU A 148 15.78 -9.62 -13.15
C GLU A 148 15.73 -8.14 -12.76
N LYS A 149 15.37 -7.26 -13.71
CA LYS A 149 15.36 -5.81 -13.46
C LYS A 149 14.42 -5.58 -12.30
N ASP A 150 14.95 -5.17 -11.15
CA ASP A 150 14.18 -4.85 -9.93
C ASP A 150 13.30 -3.62 -10.21
N ILE A 151 12.22 -3.84 -10.97
CA ILE A 151 11.29 -2.80 -11.36
C ILE A 151 10.49 -2.40 -10.13
N ARG A 152 10.83 -1.24 -9.57
CA ARG A 152 10.11 -0.66 -8.43
C ARG A 152 9.07 0.34 -8.87
N CYS A 153 7.93 0.27 -8.25
CA CYS A 153 6.87 1.24 -8.42
C CYS A 153 7.29 2.62 -7.92
N VAL A 154 7.17 3.65 -8.77
CA VAL A 154 7.48 5.05 -8.40
C VAL A 154 6.59 5.54 -7.25
N ASN A 155 5.31 5.15 -7.21
CA ASN A 155 4.35 5.63 -6.22
C ASN A 155 4.58 5.10 -4.81
N CYS A 156 4.91 3.80 -4.65
CA CYS A 156 5.01 3.18 -3.32
C CYS A 156 6.21 2.23 -3.15
N GLY A 157 7.08 2.11 -4.16
CA GLY A 157 8.27 1.26 -4.09
C GLY A 157 7.99 -0.24 -4.05
N CYS A 158 6.78 -0.70 -4.38
CA CYS A 158 6.50 -2.13 -4.44
C CYS A 158 7.13 -2.78 -5.68
N ARG A 159 7.40 -4.09 -5.62
CA ARG A 159 8.03 -4.89 -6.68
C ARG A 159 7.03 -5.64 -7.58
N GLY A 160 5.78 -5.26 -7.54
CA GLY A 160 4.66 -5.90 -8.21
C GLY A 160 3.49 -6.09 -7.25
N CYS A 161 2.28 -5.92 -7.75
CA CYS A 161 1.03 -6.13 -7.01
C CYS A 161 -0.09 -6.62 -7.93
N ALA A 162 0.27 -7.19 -9.08
CA ALA A 162 -0.67 -7.92 -9.92
C ALA A 162 -1.14 -9.17 -9.17
N SER A 163 -2.40 -9.56 -9.34
CA SER A 163 -2.97 -10.70 -8.62
C SER A 163 -2.46 -12.05 -9.12
N THR A 164 -1.81 -12.05 -10.27
CA THR A 164 -1.22 -13.22 -10.93
C THR A 164 0.25 -13.45 -10.60
N ASP A 165 0.86 -12.57 -9.80
CA ASP A 165 2.27 -12.67 -9.36
C ASP A 165 2.44 -13.58 -8.14
#